data_2d0fc81b7a3aa28488aed6e70978faf2
#
_entry.id   2d0fc81b7a3aa28488aed6e70978faf2
#
_cell.length_a   1.000
_cell.length_b   1.000
_cell.length_c   1.000
_cell.angle_alpha   90.00
_cell.angle_beta   90.00
_cell.angle_gamma   90.00
#
_symmetry.space_group_name_H-M   'P 1'
#
loop_
_entity.id
_entity.type
_entity.pdbx_description
1 polymer ?
#
loop_
_entity_poly.entity_id
_entity_poly.type
_entity_poly.pdbx_seq_one_letter_code
_entity_poly.pdbx_strand_id
1 'polypeptide(L)'
;MAYFQELPNIAYPSLLPTRNKVEQRIAVKNIFRRSKLRSDVDQAITAFNYYYVGQGMRPDMVAKEIYDDSELDWVILTTNNIQNIRDQWPLEHNDLNEYMLEKYGSDQNVAAIHHHETRKIVDEFDRVVMPAGLEVDSNFTFESVSYTHLTLPT
;
A
#
# COMPACT_ATOMS: atom_id res chain seq x y z
N MET A 1 -22.02 5.57 -9.25
CA MET A 1 -21.14 4.84 -8.30
C MET A 1 -21.17 3.36 -8.64
N ALA A 2 -20.28 2.91 -9.51
CA ALA A 2 -20.22 1.52 -9.97
C ALA A 2 -19.92 0.51 -8.86
N TYR A 3 -19.09 0.90 -7.86
CA TYR A 3 -18.67 0.01 -6.75
C TYR A 3 -19.82 -0.70 -6.05
N PHE A 4 -20.88 0.01 -5.69
CA PHE A 4 -22.02 -0.59 -4.97
C PHE A 4 -22.85 -1.56 -5.84
N GLN A 5 -22.78 -1.43 -7.16
CA GLN A 5 -23.46 -2.34 -8.08
C GLN A 5 -22.78 -3.72 -8.09
N GLU A 6 -21.46 -3.75 -7.88
CA GLU A 6 -20.67 -4.98 -7.89
C GLU A 6 -20.74 -5.75 -6.55
N LEU A 7 -21.24 -5.13 -5.48
CA LEU A 7 -21.38 -5.80 -4.20
C LEU A 7 -22.45 -6.91 -4.25
N PRO A 8 -22.24 -8.05 -3.57
CA PRO A 8 -23.23 -9.11 -3.48
C PRO A 8 -24.49 -8.66 -2.74
N ASN A 9 -25.62 -9.26 -3.08
CA ASN A 9 -26.86 -9.03 -2.38
C ASN A 9 -27.00 -9.94 -1.15
N ILE A 10 -27.66 -9.43 -0.10
CA ILE A 10 -28.11 -10.21 1.05
C ILE A 10 -29.62 -10.07 1.18
N ALA A 11 -30.27 -11.12 1.68
CA ALA A 11 -31.70 -11.09 2.00
C ALA A 11 -31.91 -10.46 3.37
N TYR A 12 -32.53 -9.29 3.41
CA TYR A 12 -32.79 -8.53 4.62
C TYR A 12 -34.32 -8.44 4.90
N PRO A 13 -34.77 -8.58 6.18
CA PRO A 13 -36.16 -8.42 6.50
C PRO A 13 -36.66 -7.01 6.15
N SER A 14 -37.75 -6.91 5.44
CA SER A 14 -38.34 -5.60 5.15
C SER A 14 -38.86 -4.94 6.44
N LEU A 15 -38.38 -3.70 6.67
CA LEU A 15 -38.90 -2.87 7.79
C LEU A 15 -40.21 -2.15 7.46
N LEU A 16 -40.67 -2.29 6.21
CA LEU A 16 -41.93 -1.69 5.80
C LEU A 16 -43.12 -2.45 6.44
N PRO A 17 -44.10 -1.75 7.02
CA PRO A 17 -45.26 -2.40 7.60
C PRO A 17 -46.06 -3.10 6.51
N THR A 18 -45.97 -4.42 6.47
CA THR A 18 -46.73 -5.22 5.54
C THR A 18 -48.14 -5.49 6.11
N ARG A 19 -49.15 -5.23 5.32
CA ARG A 19 -50.55 -5.45 5.68
C ARG A 19 -50.86 -6.94 5.93
N ASN A 20 -50.05 -7.82 5.37
CA ASN A 20 -50.13 -9.28 5.55
C ASN A 20 -48.93 -9.72 6.37
N LYS A 21 -49.05 -10.20 7.56
CA LYS A 21 -48.04 -10.65 8.55
C LYS A 21 -46.96 -11.66 8.07
N VAL A 22 -46.64 -11.68 6.80
CA VAL A 22 -45.62 -12.52 6.22
C VAL A 22 -44.32 -11.71 6.21
N GLU A 23 -43.25 -12.22 6.84
CA GLU A 23 -41.91 -11.66 6.76
C GLU A 23 -41.46 -11.58 5.29
N GLN A 24 -41.55 -10.39 4.74
CA GLN A 24 -41.05 -10.14 3.40
C GLN A 24 -39.56 -9.84 3.45
N ARG A 25 -38.77 -10.65 2.79
CA ARG A 25 -37.35 -10.40 2.63
C ARG A 25 -37.11 -9.66 1.31
N ILE A 26 -36.25 -8.64 1.37
CA ILE A 26 -35.84 -7.84 0.22
C ILE A 26 -34.34 -8.07 -0.03
N ALA A 27 -33.94 -8.07 -1.28
CA ALA A 27 -32.53 -8.09 -1.65
C ALA A 27 -31.93 -6.70 -1.47
N VAL A 28 -30.94 -6.58 -0.62
CA VAL A 28 -30.19 -5.34 -0.38
C VAL A 28 -28.72 -5.57 -0.63
N LYS A 29 -27.99 -4.53 -1.03
CA LYS A 29 -26.53 -4.61 -1.22
C LYS A 29 -25.82 -4.82 0.11
N ASN A 30 -24.87 -5.77 0.14
CA ASN A 30 -24.06 -6.05 1.32
C ASN A 30 -22.95 -5.03 1.46
N ILE A 31 -23.21 -3.88 2.07
CA ILE A 31 -22.24 -2.82 2.32
C ILE A 31 -21.20 -3.17 3.40
N PHE A 32 -21.44 -4.23 4.20
CA PHE A 32 -20.49 -4.68 5.22
C PHE A 32 -19.37 -5.55 4.65
N ARG A 33 -19.49 -5.98 3.40
CA ARG A 33 -18.47 -6.75 2.72
C ARG A 33 -17.60 -5.84 1.87
N ARG A 34 -16.31 -5.79 2.20
CA ARG A 34 -15.32 -5.09 1.38
C ARG A 34 -14.83 -6.00 0.24
N SER A 35 -14.68 -5.42 -0.95
CA SER A 35 -13.96 -6.06 -2.05
C SER A 35 -12.47 -6.14 -1.71
N LYS A 36 -11.83 -7.25 -2.07
CA LYS A 36 -10.40 -7.46 -1.93
C LYS A 36 -9.87 -8.12 -3.20
N LEU A 37 -8.66 -7.77 -3.59
CA LEU A 37 -7.98 -8.44 -4.69
C LEU A 37 -7.78 -9.92 -4.36
N ARG A 38 -7.97 -10.79 -5.33
CA ARG A 38 -7.69 -12.22 -5.18
C ARG A 38 -6.18 -12.44 -5.10
N SER A 39 -5.75 -13.33 -4.23
CA SER A 39 -4.33 -13.59 -3.99
C SER A 39 -3.58 -14.15 -5.21
N ASP A 40 -4.29 -14.85 -6.10
CA ASP A 40 -3.71 -15.36 -7.36
C ASP A 40 -3.44 -14.22 -8.37
N VAL A 41 -4.27 -13.19 -8.37
CA VAL A 41 -4.06 -11.99 -9.21
C VAL A 41 -2.97 -11.09 -8.63
N ASP A 42 -2.92 -10.95 -7.30
CA ASP A 42 -1.90 -10.18 -6.60
C ASP A 42 -0.47 -10.70 -6.89
N GLN A 43 -0.33 -12.01 -7.09
CA GLN A 43 0.95 -12.65 -7.42
C GLN A 43 1.31 -12.55 -8.92
N ALA A 44 0.39 -12.15 -9.79
CA ALA A 44 0.64 -12.02 -11.22
C ALA A 44 1.31 -10.68 -11.55
N ILE A 45 2.64 -10.63 -11.48
CA ILE A 45 3.47 -9.42 -11.73
C ILE A 45 3.13 -8.74 -13.06
N THR A 46 2.71 -9.49 -14.07
CA THR A 46 2.35 -8.97 -15.40
C THR A 46 0.97 -8.29 -15.44
N ALA A 47 0.16 -8.44 -14.40
CA ALA A 47 -1.18 -7.83 -14.35
C ALA A 47 -1.18 -6.37 -13.88
N PHE A 48 -0.06 -5.88 -13.32
CA PHE A 48 0.05 -4.56 -12.72
C PHE A 48 1.18 -3.77 -13.32
N ASN A 49 0.93 -2.50 -13.55
CA ASN A 49 1.94 -1.50 -13.89
C ASN A 49 2.00 -0.43 -12.81
N TYR A 50 3.21 0.09 -12.56
CA TYR A 50 3.37 1.25 -11.69
C TYR A 50 2.89 2.51 -12.39
N TYR A 51 2.13 3.32 -11.66
CA TYR A 51 1.66 4.61 -12.11
C TYR A 51 2.11 5.70 -11.14
N TYR A 52 2.66 6.78 -11.67
CA TYR A 52 3.06 7.93 -10.87
C TYR A 52 1.90 8.92 -10.78
N VAL A 53 1.32 9.04 -9.60
CA VAL A 53 0.23 9.97 -9.35
C VAL A 53 0.75 11.40 -9.43
N GLY A 54 0.21 12.19 -10.35
CA GLY A 54 0.55 13.61 -10.48
C GLY A 54 0.12 14.41 -9.25
N GLN A 55 0.80 15.54 -9.03
CA GLN A 55 0.49 16.42 -7.90
C GLN A 55 -0.97 16.89 -7.94
N GLY A 56 -1.69 16.78 -6.83
CA GLY A 56 -3.10 17.16 -6.70
C GLY A 56 -4.10 16.26 -7.42
N MET A 57 -3.65 15.16 -8.04
CA MET A 57 -4.55 14.22 -8.68
C MET A 57 -5.34 13.39 -7.67
N ARG A 58 -6.65 13.34 -7.87
CA ARG A 58 -7.58 12.53 -7.09
C ARG A 58 -7.76 11.14 -7.74
N PRO A 59 -8.24 10.12 -6.99
CA PRO A 59 -8.45 8.77 -7.53
C PRO A 59 -9.34 8.73 -8.79
N ASP A 60 -10.40 9.55 -8.84
CA ASP A 60 -11.31 9.66 -9.98
C ASP A 60 -10.62 10.22 -11.24
N MET A 61 -9.69 11.17 -11.06
CA MET A 61 -8.89 11.72 -12.16
C MET A 61 -7.90 10.69 -12.71
N VAL A 62 -7.24 9.95 -11.83
CA VAL A 62 -6.34 8.85 -12.21
C VAL A 62 -7.12 7.74 -12.93
N ALA A 63 -8.32 7.39 -12.43
CA ALA A 63 -9.18 6.41 -13.09
C ALA A 63 -9.60 6.87 -14.49
N LYS A 64 -9.94 8.14 -14.66
CA LYS A 64 -10.27 8.71 -15.96
C LYS A 64 -9.09 8.65 -16.94
N GLU A 65 -7.87 8.88 -16.45
CA GLU A 65 -6.67 8.83 -17.29
C GLU A 65 -6.31 7.41 -17.71
N ILE A 66 -6.41 6.43 -16.80
CA ILE A 66 -5.98 5.05 -17.05
C ILE A 66 -7.08 4.24 -17.78
N TYR A 67 -8.32 4.39 -17.33
CA TYR A 67 -9.46 3.55 -17.78
C TYR A 67 -10.45 4.30 -18.68
N ASP A 68 -10.24 5.60 -18.90
CA ASP A 68 -11.19 6.50 -19.60
C ASP A 68 -12.56 6.60 -18.89
N ASP A 69 -12.64 6.14 -17.63
CA ASP A 69 -13.85 6.16 -16.81
C ASP A 69 -13.54 6.54 -15.36
N SER A 70 -14.08 7.67 -14.91
CA SER A 70 -13.89 8.16 -13.54
C SER A 70 -14.65 7.33 -12.47
N GLU A 71 -15.65 6.53 -12.87
CA GLU A 71 -16.40 5.68 -11.93
C GLU A 71 -15.60 4.43 -11.50
N LEU A 72 -14.44 4.17 -12.11
CA LEU A 72 -13.54 3.07 -11.77
C LEU A 72 -12.48 3.44 -10.72
N ASP A 73 -12.62 4.57 -10.04
CA ASP A 73 -11.75 4.99 -8.94
C ASP A 73 -11.60 3.91 -7.85
N TRP A 74 -12.67 3.20 -7.56
CA TRP A 74 -12.69 2.10 -6.60
C TRP A 74 -11.77 0.94 -6.98
N VAL A 75 -11.49 0.71 -8.26
CA VAL A 75 -10.55 -0.31 -8.73
C VAL A 75 -9.16 0.05 -8.26
N ILE A 76 -8.73 1.30 -8.46
CA ILE A 76 -7.43 1.81 -8.02
C ILE A 76 -7.29 1.69 -6.49
N LEU A 77 -8.31 2.12 -5.76
CA LEU A 77 -8.32 2.05 -4.30
C LEU A 77 -8.26 0.61 -3.77
N THR A 78 -8.98 -0.31 -4.41
CA THR A 78 -9.02 -1.73 -4.02
C THR A 78 -7.71 -2.44 -4.32
N THR A 79 -7.11 -2.20 -5.50
CA THR A 79 -5.85 -2.82 -5.91
C THR A 79 -4.68 -2.38 -5.03
N ASN A 80 -4.66 -1.12 -4.63
CA ASN A 80 -3.64 -0.58 -3.72
C ASN A 80 -3.99 -0.76 -2.23
N ASN A 81 -5.08 -1.48 -1.91
CA ASN A 81 -5.55 -1.71 -0.53
C ASN A 81 -5.81 -0.42 0.27
N ILE A 82 -6.13 0.68 -0.41
CA ILE A 82 -6.44 1.96 0.22
C ILE A 82 -7.83 1.88 0.86
N GLN A 83 -7.89 2.07 2.17
CA GLN A 83 -9.13 2.03 2.95
C GLN A 83 -9.65 3.42 3.28
N ASN A 84 -8.74 4.32 3.55
CA ASN A 84 -9.02 5.71 3.86
C ASN A 84 -8.25 6.59 2.88
N ILE A 85 -8.98 7.18 1.94
CA ILE A 85 -8.40 8.04 0.90
C ILE A 85 -7.66 9.22 1.54
N ARG A 86 -8.22 9.77 2.64
CA ARG A 86 -7.66 10.95 3.30
C ARG A 86 -6.24 10.71 3.83
N ASP A 87 -5.98 9.52 4.39
CA ASP A 87 -4.73 9.22 5.08
C ASP A 87 -3.75 8.41 4.22
N GLN A 88 -4.24 7.74 3.18
CA GLN A 88 -3.45 6.78 2.40
C GLN A 88 -3.24 7.19 0.94
N TRP A 89 -3.97 8.21 0.45
CA TRP A 89 -3.73 8.77 -0.87
C TRP A 89 -2.54 9.73 -0.82
N PRO A 90 -1.70 9.80 -1.88
CA PRO A 90 -0.59 10.75 -1.92
C PRO A 90 -1.05 12.19 -1.70
N LEU A 91 -0.43 12.85 -0.74
CA LEU A 91 -0.69 14.25 -0.42
C LEU A 91 -0.07 15.18 -1.48
N GLU A 92 -0.68 16.32 -1.69
CA GLU A 92 -0.06 17.41 -2.41
C GLU A 92 1.18 17.92 -1.67
N HIS A 93 2.15 18.49 -2.40
CA HIS A 93 3.43 18.91 -1.81
C HIS A 93 3.27 19.88 -0.62
N ASN A 94 2.34 20.82 -0.74
CA ASN A 94 2.09 21.80 0.32
C ASN A 94 1.48 21.13 1.56
N ASP A 95 0.47 20.28 1.35
CA ASP A 95 -0.18 19.53 2.44
C ASP A 95 0.79 18.57 3.12
N LEU A 96 1.68 17.93 2.35
CA LEU A 96 2.75 17.08 2.89
C LEU A 96 3.72 17.87 3.77
N ASN A 97 4.15 19.04 3.33
CA ASN A 97 5.02 19.91 4.10
C ASN A 97 4.34 20.38 5.40
N GLU A 98 3.09 20.80 5.33
CA GLU A 98 2.31 21.19 6.50
C GLU A 98 2.17 20.03 7.48
N TYR A 99 1.82 18.84 7.00
CA TYR A 99 1.75 17.62 7.81
C TYR A 99 3.10 17.27 8.46
N MET A 100 4.22 17.39 7.73
CA MET A 100 5.55 17.14 8.28
C MET A 100 5.89 18.14 9.39
N LEU A 101 5.61 19.44 9.19
CA LEU A 101 5.85 20.48 10.20
C LEU A 101 4.96 20.28 11.42
N GLU A 102 3.70 19.92 11.25
CA GLU A 102 2.81 19.60 12.36
C GLU A 102 3.32 18.40 13.18
N LYS A 103 3.79 17.35 12.48
CA LYS A 103 4.26 16.13 13.12
C LYS A 103 5.62 16.27 13.82
N TYR A 104 6.56 16.96 13.22
CA TYR A 104 7.96 17.06 13.70
C TYR A 104 8.29 18.41 14.33
N GLY A 105 7.46 19.42 14.19
CA GLY A 105 7.56 20.73 14.81
C GLY A 105 8.53 21.70 14.13
N SER A 106 9.51 21.23 13.38
CA SER A 106 10.46 22.09 12.66
C SER A 106 11.14 21.37 11.50
N ASP A 107 11.63 22.14 10.51
CA ASP A 107 12.40 21.62 9.37
C ASP A 107 13.69 20.90 9.82
N GLN A 108 14.31 21.35 10.90
CA GLN A 108 15.51 20.70 11.45
C GLN A 108 15.20 19.30 11.96
N ASN A 109 14.05 19.12 12.61
CA ASN A 109 13.60 17.82 13.08
C ASN A 109 13.19 16.91 11.93
N VAL A 110 12.59 17.46 10.86
CA VAL A 110 12.27 16.71 9.64
C VAL A 110 13.53 16.17 8.97
N ALA A 111 14.61 16.98 8.97
CA ALA A 111 15.91 16.59 8.40
C ALA A 111 16.78 15.74 9.33
N ALA A 112 16.37 15.53 10.58
CA ALA A 112 17.13 14.73 11.55
C ALA A 112 17.19 13.27 11.13
N ILE A 113 18.33 12.63 11.41
CA ILE A 113 18.51 11.20 11.15
C ILE A 113 17.60 10.41 12.10
N HIS A 114 16.71 9.61 11.53
CA HIS A 114 15.79 8.77 12.30
C HIS A 114 16.47 7.46 12.76
N HIS A 115 17.18 6.80 11.83
CA HIS A 115 17.91 5.56 12.11
C HIS A 115 19.01 5.34 11.07
N HIS A 116 19.89 4.42 11.34
CA HIS A 116 20.89 3.90 10.40
C HIS A 116 20.50 2.48 10.00
N GLU A 117 20.65 2.15 8.74
CA GLU A 117 20.38 0.80 8.24
C GLU A 117 21.53 0.28 7.37
N THR A 118 21.69 -1.04 7.36
CA THR A 118 22.72 -1.69 6.54
C THR A 118 22.35 -1.63 5.06
N ARG A 119 23.39 -1.53 4.22
CA ARG A 119 23.26 -1.79 2.78
C ARG A 119 23.61 -3.24 2.49
N LYS A 120 23.01 -3.80 1.43
CA LYS A 120 23.36 -5.14 0.97
C LYS A 120 24.84 -5.20 0.59
N ILE A 121 25.59 -6.11 1.21
CA ILE A 121 26.97 -6.41 0.86
C ILE A 121 27.03 -7.84 0.35
N VAL A 122 27.67 -8.03 -0.79
CA VAL A 122 27.91 -9.34 -1.41
C VAL A 122 29.40 -9.61 -1.49
N ASP A 123 29.81 -10.88 -1.45
CA ASP A 123 31.19 -11.32 -1.68
C ASP A 123 31.49 -11.42 -3.19
N GLU A 124 32.71 -11.78 -3.52
CA GLU A 124 33.19 -12.03 -4.91
C GLU A 124 32.44 -13.18 -5.63
N PHE A 125 31.64 -13.96 -4.92
CA PHE A 125 30.81 -15.05 -5.45
C PHE A 125 29.31 -14.72 -5.45
N ASP A 126 28.94 -13.43 -5.37
CA ASP A 126 27.55 -12.94 -5.27
C ASP A 126 26.75 -13.48 -4.06
N ARG A 127 27.40 -14.03 -3.04
CA ARG A 127 26.72 -14.45 -1.82
C ARG A 127 26.51 -13.25 -0.92
N VAL A 128 25.30 -13.14 -0.37
CA VAL A 128 24.95 -12.06 0.55
C VAL A 128 25.67 -12.27 1.88
N VAL A 129 26.63 -11.41 2.18
CA VAL A 129 27.37 -11.39 3.45
C VAL A 129 26.60 -10.59 4.50
N MET A 130 26.01 -9.47 4.07
CA MET A 130 25.13 -8.64 4.91
C MET A 130 23.87 -8.28 4.14
N PRO A 131 22.68 -8.58 4.67
CA PRO A 131 21.43 -8.14 4.05
C PRO A 131 21.25 -6.62 4.24
N ALA A 132 20.49 -6.00 3.35
CA ALA A 132 20.05 -4.62 3.49
C ALA A 132 18.89 -4.52 4.50
N GLY A 133 18.70 -3.32 5.09
CA GLY A 133 17.53 -3.00 5.90
C GLY A 133 17.58 -3.51 7.36
N LEU A 134 18.75 -3.89 7.87
CA LEU A 134 18.91 -4.13 9.30
C LEU A 134 19.19 -2.79 10.01
N GLU A 135 18.37 -2.45 10.98
CA GLU A 135 18.58 -1.27 11.82
C GLU A 135 19.83 -1.47 12.70
N VAL A 136 20.73 -0.49 12.66
CA VAL A 136 22.03 -0.56 13.34
C VAL A 136 22.35 0.77 14.04
N ASP A 137 23.27 0.73 14.98
CA ASP A 137 23.76 1.91 15.65
C ASP A 137 24.65 2.77 14.72
N SER A 138 24.74 4.07 14.98
CA SER A 138 25.57 5.03 14.25
C SER A 138 27.04 4.64 14.16
N ASN A 139 27.54 3.89 15.14
CA ASN A 139 28.93 3.42 15.23
C ASN A 139 29.15 2.03 14.63
N PHE A 140 28.12 1.44 14.01
CA PHE A 140 28.25 0.11 13.44
C PHE A 140 29.24 0.08 12.30
N THR A 141 30.26 -0.79 12.42
CA THR A 141 31.28 -1.05 11.40
C THR A 141 31.25 -2.52 11.03
N PHE A 142 31.39 -2.81 9.74
CA PHE A 142 31.46 -4.17 9.23
C PHE A 142 32.77 -4.35 8.49
N GLU A 143 33.58 -5.33 8.92
CA GLU A 143 34.81 -5.74 8.25
C GLU A 143 34.58 -7.12 7.61
N SER A 144 34.75 -7.23 6.30
CA SER A 144 34.76 -8.53 5.63
C SER A 144 36.15 -9.14 5.78
N VAL A 145 36.24 -10.26 6.51
CA VAL A 145 37.49 -11.02 6.62
C VAL A 145 37.57 -11.99 5.46
N SER A 146 38.51 -11.76 4.53
CA SER A 146 38.86 -12.74 3.51
C SER A 146 39.72 -13.81 4.17
N TYR A 147 39.20 -15.05 4.28
CA TYR A 147 40.02 -16.20 4.66
C TYR A 147 40.92 -16.59 3.49
N THR A 148 42.16 -16.14 3.49
CA THR A 148 43.19 -16.77 2.68
C THR A 148 43.42 -18.18 3.21
N HIS A 149 43.23 -19.22 2.39
CA HIS A 149 43.58 -20.60 2.71
C HIS A 149 45.06 -20.65 3.10
N LEU A 150 45.31 -20.83 4.39
CA LEU A 150 46.62 -21.29 4.85
C LEU A 150 46.77 -22.75 4.39
N THR A 151 47.50 -22.97 3.30
CA THR A 151 47.99 -24.30 2.94
C THR A 151 48.94 -24.73 4.04
N LEU A 152 48.55 -25.74 4.83
CA LEU A 152 49.46 -26.40 5.77
C LEU A 152 50.63 -27.02 4.96
N PRO A 153 51.88 -26.76 5.35
CA PRO A 153 52.99 -27.43 4.74
C PRO A 153 52.92 -28.94 5.09
N THR A 154 52.98 -29.79 4.08
CA THR A 154 53.13 -31.25 4.16
C THR A 154 54.50 -31.63 4.68
#